data_6930ef6401e8bf11c2cb4680625daaf9
#
_entry.id   6930ef6401e8bf11c2cb4680625daaf9
#
_cell.length_a   1.000
_cell.length_b   1.000
_cell.length_c   1.000
_cell.angle_alpha   90.00
_cell.angle_beta   90.00
_cell.angle_gamma   90.00
#
_symmetry.space_group_name_H-M   'P 1'
#
loop_
_entity.id
_entity.type
_entity.pdbx_description
1 polymer ?
#
loop_
_entity_poly.entity_id
_entity_poly.type
_entity_poly.pdbx_seq_one_letter_code
_entity_poly.pdbx_strand_id
1 'polypeptide(L)'
;MRNRRQLLASLTIVSALAIPILRVSAQPAGAAAPSMPGMAPGAMTAQACIESCWRSHVMCLETERYCIEKGGVHVMAAHLALLADCAEMCEKTANSLLRHSPQHAAVCIACAQLCEACAQECETFKSDERMALCARTCRDCANHCREMSKLPI
;
A
#
# COMPACT_ATOMS: atom_id res chain seq x y z
N MET A 1 -67.26 15.95 -6.59
CA MET A 1 -67.90 15.45 -7.83
C MET A 1 -66.95 15.68 -9.00
N ARG A 2 -66.77 14.64 -9.81
CA ARG A 2 -66.00 14.59 -11.10
C ARG A 2 -64.50 14.46 -11.00
N ASN A 3 -63.89 13.62 -11.79
CA ASN A 3 -64.28 12.41 -12.51
C ASN A 3 -63.00 11.63 -12.85
N ARG A 4 -63.08 10.35 -12.77
CA ARG A 4 -62.11 9.38 -13.21
C ARG A 4 -61.93 9.42 -14.74
N ARG A 5 -60.78 8.88 -15.17
CA ARG A 5 -60.45 8.29 -16.47
C ARG A 5 -59.68 9.23 -17.42
N GLN A 6 -58.38 8.98 -17.64
CA GLN A 6 -58.03 8.08 -18.77
C GLN A 6 -56.56 7.65 -18.61
N LEU A 7 -56.42 6.35 -18.61
CA LEU A 7 -55.17 5.62 -18.85
C LEU A 7 -54.81 5.82 -20.31
N LEU A 8 -53.60 6.27 -20.57
CA LEU A 8 -52.91 6.00 -21.84
C LEU A 8 -51.60 5.34 -21.51
N ALA A 9 -51.54 4.04 -21.77
CA ALA A 9 -50.34 3.24 -21.72
C ALA A 9 -49.45 3.60 -22.90
N SER A 10 -48.31 4.19 -22.62
CA SER A 10 -47.21 4.30 -23.60
C SER A 10 -46.27 3.13 -23.40
N LEU A 11 -46.36 2.14 -24.27
CA LEU A 11 -45.35 1.10 -24.43
C LEU A 11 -44.08 1.76 -24.98
N THR A 12 -43.07 1.94 -24.16
CA THR A 12 -41.72 2.23 -24.63
C THR A 12 -41.03 0.91 -24.92
N ILE A 13 -40.73 0.69 -26.18
CA ILE A 13 -39.92 -0.42 -26.68
C ILE A 13 -38.50 -0.20 -26.16
N VAL A 14 -38.08 -1.05 -25.24
CA VAL A 14 -36.67 -1.08 -24.79
C VAL A 14 -35.89 -1.86 -25.85
N SER A 15 -35.21 -1.14 -26.74
CA SER A 15 -34.22 -1.73 -27.63
C SER A 15 -33.05 -2.23 -26.80
N ALA A 16 -32.91 -3.55 -26.71
CA ALA A 16 -31.75 -4.20 -26.13
C ALA A 16 -30.52 -3.94 -27.00
N LEU A 17 -29.70 -2.97 -26.61
CA LEU A 17 -28.36 -2.81 -27.12
C LEU A 17 -27.50 -3.97 -26.55
N ALA A 18 -27.16 -4.92 -27.41
CA ALA A 18 -26.20 -5.96 -27.11
C ALA A 18 -24.82 -5.34 -26.88
N ILE A 19 -24.38 -5.26 -25.65
CA ILE A 19 -23.01 -4.86 -25.30
C ILE A 19 -22.10 -6.04 -25.63
N PRO A 20 -21.09 -5.89 -26.51
CA PRO A 20 -20.15 -6.97 -26.75
C PRO A 20 -19.34 -7.21 -25.47
N ILE A 21 -19.48 -8.40 -24.90
CA ILE A 21 -18.64 -8.85 -23.80
C ILE A 21 -17.22 -9.00 -24.34
N LEU A 22 -16.35 -8.02 -24.04
CA LEU A 22 -14.91 -8.17 -24.24
C LEU A 22 -14.46 -9.37 -23.39
N ARG A 23 -14.10 -10.46 -24.04
CA ARG A 23 -13.39 -11.57 -23.39
C ARG A 23 -12.02 -11.03 -22.96
N VAL A 24 -11.89 -10.75 -21.66
CA VAL A 24 -10.58 -10.60 -21.03
C VAL A 24 -9.92 -11.96 -21.06
N SER A 25 -8.97 -12.13 -21.98
CA SER A 25 -8.09 -13.30 -22.00
C SER A 25 -7.26 -13.28 -20.72
N ALA A 26 -7.45 -14.28 -19.86
CA ALA A 26 -6.57 -14.49 -18.72
C ALA A 26 -5.15 -14.74 -19.25
N GLN A 27 -4.25 -13.80 -19.01
CA GLN A 27 -2.83 -14.03 -19.24
C GLN A 27 -2.33 -15.08 -18.24
N PRO A 28 -1.52 -16.05 -18.67
CA PRO A 28 -0.92 -17.01 -17.75
C PRO A 28 -0.01 -16.26 -16.78
N ALA A 29 -0.27 -16.43 -15.48
CA ALA A 29 0.64 -16.02 -14.42
C ALA A 29 1.96 -16.79 -14.59
N GLY A 30 3.00 -16.11 -15.06
CA GLY A 30 4.30 -16.78 -15.29
C GLY A 30 5.28 -16.03 -16.19
N ALA A 31 5.04 -14.76 -16.53
CA ALA A 31 6.08 -13.97 -17.16
C ALA A 31 7.03 -13.43 -16.08
N ALA A 32 8.21 -14.06 -15.93
CA ALA A 32 9.31 -13.47 -15.21
C ALA A 32 9.57 -12.06 -15.77
N ALA A 33 9.64 -11.05 -14.90
CA ALA A 33 9.99 -9.70 -15.32
C ALA A 33 11.32 -9.74 -16.08
N PRO A 34 11.49 -8.97 -17.19
CA PRO A 34 12.73 -8.94 -17.92
C PRO A 34 13.86 -8.48 -17.01
N SER A 35 14.83 -9.37 -16.75
CA SER A 35 16.05 -9.05 -16.02
C SER A 35 16.88 -8.08 -16.86
N MET A 36 17.13 -6.89 -16.33
CA MET A 36 18.02 -5.91 -16.93
C MET A 36 19.43 -6.47 -17.00
N PRO A 37 20.12 -6.41 -18.17
CA PRO A 37 21.48 -6.94 -18.30
C PRO A 37 22.43 -6.15 -17.39
N GLY A 38 23.09 -6.82 -16.47
CA GLY A 38 24.18 -6.27 -15.67
C GLY A 38 23.90 -6.08 -14.17
N MET A 39 22.71 -6.44 -13.67
CA MET A 39 22.44 -6.40 -12.23
C MET A 39 22.61 -7.78 -11.59
N ALA A 40 23.43 -7.85 -10.55
CA ALA A 40 23.56 -9.05 -9.74
C ALA A 40 22.20 -9.44 -9.14
N PRO A 41 21.82 -10.75 -9.10
CA PRO A 41 20.61 -11.19 -8.43
C PRO A 41 20.62 -10.75 -6.96
N GLY A 42 19.63 -9.94 -6.54
CA GLY A 42 19.51 -9.45 -5.17
C GLY A 42 20.10 -8.05 -4.91
N ALA A 43 20.64 -7.36 -5.93
CA ALA A 43 21.06 -5.97 -5.76
C ALA A 43 19.84 -5.06 -5.47
N MET A 44 20.00 -4.16 -4.51
CA MET A 44 18.98 -3.15 -4.19
C MET A 44 18.76 -2.24 -5.40
N THR A 45 17.50 -2.03 -5.75
CA THR A 45 17.08 -1.11 -6.82
C THR A 45 16.10 -0.08 -6.28
N ALA A 46 16.00 1.07 -6.93
CA ALA A 46 14.99 2.06 -6.60
C ALA A 46 13.58 1.44 -6.67
N GLN A 47 13.32 0.62 -7.68
CA GLN A 47 12.03 -0.07 -7.84
C GLN A 47 11.72 -1.00 -6.64
N ALA A 48 12.68 -1.81 -6.19
CA ALA A 48 12.50 -2.70 -5.04
C ALA A 48 12.21 -1.91 -3.75
N CYS A 49 12.88 -0.76 -3.55
CA CYS A 49 12.61 0.11 -2.43
C CYS A 49 11.22 0.76 -2.53
N ILE A 50 10.81 1.24 -3.70
CA ILE A 50 9.47 1.79 -3.95
C ILE A 50 8.39 0.77 -3.59
N GLU A 51 8.51 -0.46 -4.08
CA GLU A 51 7.55 -1.53 -3.80
C GLU A 51 7.47 -1.88 -2.32
N SER A 52 8.62 -1.88 -1.63
CA SER A 52 8.68 -2.11 -0.19
C SER A 52 8.02 -0.97 0.59
N CYS A 53 8.24 0.28 0.20
CA CYS A 53 7.59 1.44 0.78
C CYS A 53 6.06 1.39 0.60
N TRP A 54 5.55 1.11 -0.61
CA TRP A 54 4.11 0.98 -0.84
C TRP A 54 3.49 -0.15 -0.02
N ARG A 55 4.15 -1.28 0.09
CA ARG A 55 3.69 -2.41 0.91
C ARG A 55 3.60 -2.03 2.39
N SER A 56 4.61 -1.31 2.90
CA SER A 56 4.62 -0.85 4.29
C SER A 56 3.57 0.22 4.55
N HIS A 57 3.37 1.16 3.62
CA HIS A 57 2.30 2.16 3.68
C HIS A 57 0.92 1.50 3.87
N VAL A 58 0.55 0.59 2.98
CA VAL A 58 -0.73 -0.13 3.06
C VAL A 58 -0.83 -0.94 4.34
N MET A 59 0.24 -1.65 4.73
CA MET A 59 0.27 -2.45 5.96
C MET A 59 0.01 -1.61 7.21
N CYS A 60 0.62 -0.43 7.32
CA CYS A 60 0.43 0.45 8.48
C CYS A 60 -1.00 0.98 8.56
N LEU A 61 -1.59 1.44 7.43
CA LEU A 61 -2.98 1.90 7.40
C LEU A 61 -3.98 0.80 7.75
N GLU A 62 -3.80 -0.40 7.22
CA GLU A 62 -4.65 -1.54 7.56
C GLU A 62 -4.48 -1.98 9.01
N THR A 63 -3.27 -1.85 9.56
CA THR A 63 -2.99 -2.17 10.97
C THR A 63 -3.61 -1.11 11.88
N GLU A 64 -3.55 0.16 11.54
CA GLU A 64 -4.24 1.23 12.25
C GLU A 64 -5.76 0.97 12.34
N ARG A 65 -6.39 0.65 11.20
CA ARG A 65 -7.82 0.27 11.17
C ARG A 65 -8.10 -0.93 12.08
N TYR A 66 -7.28 -1.98 11.98
CA TYR A 66 -7.39 -3.14 12.85
C TYR A 66 -7.28 -2.77 14.35
N CYS A 67 -6.34 -1.91 14.72
CA CYS A 67 -6.17 -1.45 16.09
C CYS A 67 -7.40 -0.70 16.61
N ILE A 68 -8.00 0.15 15.77
CA ILE A 68 -9.23 0.88 16.11
C ILE A 68 -10.40 -0.09 16.32
N GLU A 69 -10.56 -1.10 15.46
CA GLU A 69 -11.61 -2.11 15.57
C GLU A 69 -11.42 -3.00 16.81
N LYS A 70 -10.18 -3.34 17.15
CA LYS A 70 -9.84 -4.20 18.28
C LYS A 70 -9.98 -3.48 19.63
N GLY A 71 -9.63 -2.21 19.70
CA GLY A 71 -9.74 -1.42 20.93
C GLY A 71 -8.69 -1.75 22.00
N GLY A 72 -8.96 -1.36 23.23
CA GLY A 72 -8.09 -1.63 24.38
C GLY A 72 -6.71 -0.99 24.24
N VAL A 73 -5.66 -1.74 24.51
CA VAL A 73 -4.26 -1.26 24.41
C VAL A 73 -3.82 -0.93 22.97
N HIS A 74 -4.53 -1.42 21.95
CA HIS A 74 -4.22 -1.16 20.55
C HIS A 74 -4.57 0.28 20.11
N VAL A 75 -5.47 0.98 20.82
CA VAL A 75 -5.87 2.36 20.50
C VAL A 75 -5.11 3.40 21.31
N MET A 76 -3.96 3.07 21.85
CA MET A 76 -3.09 4.08 22.49
C MET A 76 -2.67 5.13 21.45
N ALA A 77 -2.87 6.40 21.79
CA ALA A 77 -2.63 7.51 20.87
C ALA A 77 -1.21 7.51 20.26
N ALA A 78 -0.20 7.21 21.06
CA ALA A 78 1.19 7.13 20.57
C ALA A 78 1.38 6.00 19.55
N HIS A 79 0.72 4.85 19.75
CA HIS A 79 0.79 3.72 18.82
C HIS A 79 0.12 4.05 17.48
N LEU A 80 -1.10 4.59 17.50
CA LEU A 80 -1.80 4.99 16.28
C LEU A 80 -1.06 6.09 15.52
N ALA A 81 -0.52 7.09 16.24
CA ALA A 81 0.29 8.14 15.63
C ALA A 81 1.52 7.57 14.92
N LEU A 82 2.21 6.62 15.54
CA LEU A 82 3.39 5.99 14.94
C LEU A 82 3.06 5.16 13.69
N LEU A 83 1.92 4.46 13.67
CA LEU A 83 1.43 3.76 12.48
C LEU A 83 1.15 4.74 11.34
N ALA A 84 0.46 5.85 11.64
CA ALA A 84 0.14 6.90 10.67
C ALA A 84 1.42 7.57 10.13
N ASP A 85 2.35 7.98 11.00
CA ASP A 85 3.62 8.59 10.63
C ASP A 85 4.45 7.66 9.73
N CYS A 86 4.49 6.36 10.06
CA CYS A 86 5.19 5.37 9.26
C CYS A 86 4.55 5.22 7.87
N ALA A 87 3.22 5.14 7.79
CA ALA A 87 2.50 5.06 6.53
C ALA A 87 2.79 6.27 5.64
N GLU A 88 2.66 7.47 6.17
CA GLU A 88 2.92 8.71 5.42
C GLU A 88 4.36 8.83 4.95
N MET A 89 5.33 8.47 5.79
CA MET A 89 6.74 8.53 5.41
C MET A 89 7.07 7.51 4.31
N CYS A 90 6.50 6.32 4.35
CA CYS A 90 6.65 5.32 3.29
C CYS A 90 6.12 5.85 1.95
N GLU A 91 4.93 6.47 1.93
CA GLU A 91 4.38 7.11 0.72
C GLU A 91 5.31 8.22 0.21
N LYS A 92 5.75 9.12 1.08
CA LYS A 92 6.67 10.22 0.71
C LYS A 92 7.98 9.69 0.13
N THR A 93 8.49 8.59 0.67
CA THR A 93 9.74 7.96 0.21
C THR A 93 9.57 7.34 -1.17
N ALA A 94 8.50 6.56 -1.40
CA ALA A 94 8.19 6.01 -2.71
C ALA A 94 8.07 7.13 -3.75
N ASN A 95 7.32 8.19 -3.44
CA ASN A 95 7.15 9.35 -4.29
C ASN A 95 8.47 10.11 -4.55
N SER A 96 9.38 10.18 -3.58
CA SER A 96 10.70 10.79 -3.75
C SER A 96 11.56 10.01 -4.74
N LEU A 97 11.58 8.68 -4.61
CA LEU A 97 12.31 7.78 -5.52
C LEU A 97 11.74 7.82 -6.94
N LEU A 98 10.42 7.80 -7.10
CA LEU A 98 9.74 7.89 -8.40
C LEU A 98 10.08 9.18 -9.16
N ARG A 99 10.31 10.27 -8.44
CA ARG A 99 10.71 11.57 -9.03
C ARG A 99 12.21 11.72 -9.23
N HIS A 100 13.01 10.69 -8.93
CA HIS A 100 14.47 10.78 -8.93
C HIS A 100 14.98 11.99 -8.14
N SER A 101 14.43 12.21 -6.92
CA SER A 101 14.77 13.37 -6.10
C SER A 101 16.25 13.33 -5.66
N PRO A 102 17.00 14.43 -5.77
CA PRO A 102 18.37 14.47 -5.25
C PRO A 102 18.44 14.36 -3.72
N GLN A 103 17.30 14.49 -3.03
CA GLN A 103 17.20 14.32 -1.57
C GLN A 103 16.74 12.91 -1.14
N HIS A 104 16.66 11.96 -2.07
CA HIS A 104 16.17 10.61 -1.78
C HIS A 104 16.90 9.93 -0.62
N ALA A 105 18.22 10.13 -0.50
CA ALA A 105 19.01 9.52 0.56
C ALA A 105 18.54 9.97 1.95
N ALA A 106 18.30 11.26 2.15
CA ALA A 106 17.81 11.81 3.43
C ALA A 106 16.39 11.29 3.74
N VAL A 107 15.52 11.24 2.74
CA VAL A 107 14.14 10.72 2.87
C VAL A 107 14.16 9.24 3.20
N CYS A 108 15.00 8.44 2.55
CA CYS A 108 15.17 7.01 2.84
C CYS A 108 15.68 6.77 4.27
N ILE A 109 16.63 7.58 4.77
CA ILE A 109 17.12 7.48 6.15
C ILE A 109 15.97 7.73 7.14
N ALA A 110 15.19 8.79 6.95
CA ALA A 110 14.05 9.10 7.81
C ALA A 110 12.99 7.97 7.78
N CYS A 111 12.68 7.43 6.59
CA CYS A 111 11.77 6.31 6.44
C CYS A 111 12.28 5.06 7.18
N ALA A 112 13.55 4.73 7.06
CA ALA A 112 14.15 3.59 7.75
C ALA A 112 14.02 3.72 9.28
N GLN A 113 14.20 4.92 9.83
CA GLN A 113 14.07 5.18 11.26
C GLN A 113 12.62 5.00 11.75
N LEU A 114 11.64 5.55 11.02
CA LEU A 114 10.22 5.41 11.37
C LEU A 114 9.72 3.98 11.22
N CYS A 115 10.10 3.30 10.16
CA CYS A 115 9.76 1.89 9.97
C CYS A 115 10.35 1.00 11.07
N GLU A 116 11.57 1.28 11.52
CA GLU A 116 12.20 0.55 12.63
C GLU A 116 11.46 0.79 13.95
N ALA A 117 11.12 2.04 14.26
CA ALA A 117 10.35 2.39 15.45
C ALA A 117 8.96 1.74 15.43
N CYS A 118 8.27 1.78 14.29
CA CYS A 118 6.98 1.14 14.11
C CYS A 118 7.06 -0.38 14.31
N ALA A 119 8.09 -1.03 13.78
CA ALA A 119 8.31 -2.46 13.96
C ALA A 119 8.53 -2.83 15.43
N GLN A 120 9.38 -2.07 16.13
CA GLN A 120 9.64 -2.28 17.57
C GLN A 120 8.39 -2.12 18.41
N GLU A 121 7.58 -1.10 18.14
CA GLU A 121 6.32 -0.88 18.85
C GLU A 121 5.32 -2.03 18.58
N CYS A 122 5.16 -2.45 17.33
CA CYS A 122 4.30 -3.57 16.97
C CYS A 122 4.71 -4.88 17.66
N GLU A 123 6.00 -5.12 17.89
CA GLU A 123 6.54 -6.31 18.58
C GLU A 123 6.19 -6.35 20.07
N THR A 124 5.78 -5.25 20.66
CA THR A 124 5.31 -5.22 22.05
C THR A 124 3.99 -5.95 22.25
N PHE A 125 3.18 -6.08 21.18
CA PHE A 125 1.89 -6.78 21.18
C PHE A 125 2.07 -8.29 20.96
N LYS A 126 2.61 -8.97 21.98
CA LYS A 126 2.91 -10.40 21.91
C LYS A 126 1.66 -11.23 21.57
N SER A 127 1.84 -12.25 20.75
CA SER A 127 0.78 -13.17 20.30
C SER A 127 -0.29 -12.53 19.40
N ASP A 128 -0.04 -11.35 18.87
CA ASP A 128 -0.91 -10.70 17.88
C ASP A 128 -0.32 -10.85 16.48
N GLU A 129 -0.91 -11.70 15.66
CA GLU A 129 -0.42 -12.03 14.33
C GLU A 129 -0.42 -10.82 13.39
N ARG A 130 -1.41 -9.92 13.51
CA ARG A 130 -1.48 -8.70 12.70
C ARG A 130 -0.33 -7.76 13.05
N MET A 131 -0.09 -7.57 14.33
CA MET A 131 1.02 -6.75 14.81
C MET A 131 2.38 -7.35 14.39
N ALA A 132 2.54 -8.67 14.53
CA ALA A 132 3.75 -9.35 14.08
C ALA A 132 3.98 -9.23 12.56
N LEU A 133 2.92 -9.26 11.75
CA LEU A 133 3.01 -9.07 10.30
C LEU A 133 3.42 -7.62 9.96
N CYS A 134 2.82 -6.63 10.63
CA CYS A 134 3.20 -5.23 10.48
C CYS A 134 4.67 -5.01 10.82
N ALA A 135 5.13 -5.55 11.94
CA ALA A 135 6.53 -5.46 12.36
C ALA A 135 7.50 -5.99 11.30
N ARG A 136 7.24 -7.18 10.76
CA ARG A 136 8.08 -7.76 9.69
C ARG A 136 8.10 -6.88 8.44
N THR A 137 6.94 -6.41 8.00
CA THR A 137 6.82 -5.56 6.80
C THR A 137 7.57 -4.25 6.97
N CYS A 138 7.47 -3.61 8.15
CA CYS A 138 8.21 -2.40 8.46
C CYS A 138 9.72 -2.64 8.53
N ARG A 139 10.20 -3.76 9.10
CA ARG A 139 11.64 -4.10 9.10
C ARG A 139 12.18 -4.30 7.70
N ASP A 140 11.44 -4.99 6.83
CA ASP A 140 11.83 -5.17 5.44
C ASP A 140 11.95 -3.80 4.74
N CYS A 141 10.99 -2.90 4.94
CA CYS A 141 11.05 -1.55 4.39
C CYS A 141 12.24 -0.74 4.94
N ALA A 142 12.49 -0.83 6.25
CA ALA A 142 13.64 -0.17 6.87
C ALA A 142 14.97 -0.63 6.25
N ASN A 143 15.12 -1.91 5.99
CA ASN A 143 16.31 -2.46 5.35
C ASN A 143 16.47 -1.97 3.92
N HIS A 144 15.38 -2.00 3.11
CA HIS A 144 15.40 -1.48 1.74
C HIS A 144 15.77 0.00 1.71
N CYS A 145 15.21 0.81 2.59
CA CYS A 145 15.50 2.24 2.67
C CYS A 145 16.96 2.51 3.10
N ARG A 146 17.51 1.76 4.07
CA ARG A 146 18.92 1.89 4.47
C ARG A 146 19.87 1.61 3.31
N GLU A 147 19.61 0.57 2.53
CA GLU A 147 20.46 0.27 1.38
C GLU A 147 20.28 1.31 0.27
N MET A 148 19.03 1.71 -0.03
CA MET A 148 18.74 2.71 -1.06
C MET A 148 19.37 4.08 -0.75
N SER A 149 19.47 4.45 0.52
CA SER A 149 20.09 5.73 0.92
C SER A 149 21.56 5.85 0.56
N LYS A 150 22.23 4.75 0.26
CA LYS A 150 23.66 4.69 -0.08
C LYS A 150 23.89 4.69 -1.60
N LEU A 151 22.85 4.54 -2.40
CA LEU A 151 22.93 4.37 -3.84
C LEU A 151 22.54 5.66 -4.58
N PRO A 152 23.15 5.95 -5.73
CA PRO A 152 22.66 7.00 -6.61
C PRO A 152 21.35 6.57 -7.30
N ILE A 153 20.52 7.54 -7.70
CA ILE A 153 19.31 7.33 -8.49
C ILE A 153 19.29 8.22 -9.74
#